data_4f6d710e8d124c6d262a33cd9661923d
#
_entry.id   4f6d710e8d124c6d262a33cd9661923d
#
_cell.length_a   1.000
_cell.length_b   1.000
_cell.length_c   1.000
_cell.angle_alpha   90.00
_cell.angle_beta   90.00
_cell.angle_gamma   90.00
#
_symmetry.space_group_name_H-M   'P 1'
#
loop_
_entity.id
_entity.type
_entity.pdbx_description
1 polymer ?
#
loop_
_entity_poly.entity_id
_entity_poly.type
_entity_poly.pdbx_seq_one_letter_code
_entity_poly.pdbx_strand_id
1 'polypeptide(L)'
;MADIRPFMSIRPEKGKAAKIAALPYDVYNRKEATEEVEKNPESFLKIDREETGYPLSVDMYDDRVYERAHDLLWGMVEDGSFIRDQKSCYYIYELTMNGRVQTGITACASIDDYLNGVIKKHENTRAEKEADRIHHVDVCNAQTGPIFLAYRSDPVINGIVAQVKEGEPEYDFISEDGIRHRV
;
A
#
# COMPACT_ATOMS: atom_id res chain seq x y z
N MET A 1 23.81 7.84 3.47
CA MET A 1 22.71 7.84 2.45
C MET A 1 21.96 6.55 2.68
N ALA A 2 20.63 6.56 2.69
CA ALA A 2 19.88 5.33 2.88
C ALA A 2 20.01 4.41 1.66
N ASP A 3 20.16 3.11 1.90
CA ASP A 3 20.13 2.07 0.86
C ASP A 3 18.67 1.76 0.52
N ILE A 4 18.27 2.05 -0.72
CA ILE A 4 16.96 1.72 -1.26
C ILE A 4 17.12 0.85 -2.49
N ARG A 5 16.26 -0.16 -2.64
CA ARG A 5 16.35 -1.17 -3.70
C ARG A 5 15.05 -1.34 -4.45
N PRO A 6 15.12 -1.68 -5.74
CA PRO A 6 13.95 -2.05 -6.51
C PRO A 6 13.40 -3.40 -6.04
N PHE A 7 12.13 -3.65 -6.31
CA PHE A 7 11.47 -4.92 -5.96
C PHE A 7 10.47 -5.34 -7.05
N MET A 8 10.08 -6.61 -7.01
CA MET A 8 9.01 -7.15 -7.84
C MET A 8 7.69 -6.99 -7.10
N SER A 9 6.83 -6.07 -7.54
CA SER A 9 5.57 -5.83 -6.87
C SER A 9 4.50 -6.85 -7.24
N ILE A 10 3.56 -7.03 -6.32
CA ILE A 10 2.22 -7.55 -6.60
C ILE A 10 1.34 -6.31 -6.68
N ARG A 11 0.69 -6.10 -7.83
CA ARG A 11 -0.06 -4.88 -8.10
C ARG A 11 -1.33 -5.18 -8.90
N PRO A 12 -2.35 -4.31 -8.86
CA PRO A 12 -3.58 -4.52 -9.61
C PRO A 12 -3.33 -4.74 -11.10
N GLU A 13 -4.14 -5.56 -11.75
CA GLU A 13 -4.27 -5.55 -13.20
C GLU A 13 -4.71 -4.13 -13.64
N LYS A 14 -4.21 -3.66 -14.80
CA LYS A 14 -4.34 -2.25 -15.26
C LYS A 14 -5.80 -1.74 -15.25
N GLY A 15 -6.73 -2.57 -15.68
CA GLY A 15 -8.15 -2.22 -15.75
C GLY A 15 -8.87 -2.25 -14.39
N LYS A 16 -8.25 -2.81 -13.34
CA LYS A 16 -8.85 -2.97 -12.02
C LYS A 16 -8.31 -1.97 -10.97
N ALA A 17 -7.23 -1.25 -11.28
CA ALA A 17 -6.53 -0.40 -10.30
C ALA A 17 -7.44 0.59 -9.58
N ALA A 18 -8.31 1.31 -10.31
CA ALA A 18 -9.22 2.29 -9.72
C ALA A 18 -10.27 1.69 -8.77
N LYS A 19 -10.67 0.43 -8.99
CA LYS A 19 -11.63 -0.29 -8.14
C LYS A 19 -10.97 -0.92 -6.92
N ILE A 20 -9.71 -1.37 -7.07
CA ILE A 20 -8.96 -2.01 -6.00
C ILE A 20 -8.37 -0.98 -5.05
N ALA A 21 -7.97 0.20 -5.54
CA ALA A 21 -7.41 1.26 -4.72
C ALA A 21 -8.34 1.60 -3.54
N ALA A 22 -7.74 1.74 -2.36
CA ALA A 22 -8.44 2.05 -1.12
C ALA A 22 -7.73 3.16 -0.38
N LEU A 23 -8.46 3.89 0.46
CA LEU A 23 -7.87 4.77 1.45
C LEU A 23 -7.11 3.95 2.51
N PRO A 24 -6.16 4.57 3.24
CA PRO A 24 -5.47 3.89 4.34
C PRO A 24 -6.46 3.26 5.33
N TYR A 25 -6.14 2.07 5.80
CA TYR A 25 -7.02 1.25 6.65
C TYR A 25 -7.46 1.94 7.94
N ASP A 26 -6.69 2.88 8.45
CA ASP A 26 -6.87 3.58 9.72
C ASP A 26 -7.79 4.81 9.65
N VAL A 27 -8.23 5.19 8.45
CA VAL A 27 -9.22 6.28 8.29
C VAL A 27 -10.65 5.83 8.59
N TYR A 28 -10.90 4.51 8.68
CA TYR A 28 -12.21 3.95 8.93
C TYR A 28 -12.30 3.29 10.30
N ASN A 29 -13.39 3.48 11.03
CA ASN A 29 -13.76 2.56 12.09
C ASN A 29 -14.31 1.24 11.48
N ARG A 30 -14.49 0.19 12.31
CA ARG A 30 -14.89 -1.14 11.81
C ARG A 30 -16.21 -1.12 11.03
N LYS A 31 -17.20 -0.35 11.52
CA LYS A 31 -18.51 -0.26 10.85
C LYS A 31 -18.39 0.42 9.49
N GLU A 32 -17.71 1.55 9.43
CA GLU A 32 -17.46 2.28 8.19
C GLU A 32 -16.68 1.44 7.18
N ALA A 33 -15.64 0.72 7.64
CA ALA A 33 -14.89 -0.20 6.79
C ALA A 33 -15.77 -1.32 6.23
N THR A 34 -16.69 -1.88 7.04
CA THR A 34 -17.64 -2.90 6.58
C THR A 34 -18.56 -2.34 5.50
N GLU A 35 -19.16 -1.17 5.73
CA GLU A 35 -20.04 -0.50 4.76
C GLU A 35 -19.30 -0.19 3.45
N GLU A 36 -18.01 0.18 3.52
CA GLU A 36 -17.20 0.48 2.35
C GLU A 36 -16.85 -0.77 1.55
N VAL A 37 -16.49 -1.87 2.22
CA VAL A 37 -16.23 -3.17 1.57
C VAL A 37 -17.51 -3.75 0.96
N GLU A 38 -18.67 -3.55 1.58
CA GLU A 38 -19.96 -3.96 1.01
C GLU A 38 -20.29 -3.19 -0.27
N LYS A 39 -19.99 -1.89 -0.34
CA LYS A 39 -20.18 -1.07 -1.56
C LYS A 39 -19.22 -1.47 -2.67
N ASN A 40 -17.96 -1.73 -2.33
CA ASN A 40 -16.91 -2.13 -3.27
C ASN A 40 -16.20 -3.42 -2.83
N PRO A 41 -16.72 -4.60 -3.16
CA PRO A 41 -16.11 -5.88 -2.79
C PRO A 41 -14.75 -6.16 -3.46
N GLU A 42 -14.35 -5.38 -4.48
CA GLU A 42 -13.04 -5.47 -5.10
C GLU A 42 -11.97 -4.65 -4.35
N SER A 43 -12.37 -3.76 -3.44
CA SER A 43 -11.46 -2.86 -2.71
C SER A 43 -10.40 -3.63 -1.93
N PHE A 44 -9.16 -3.10 -1.96
CA PHE A 44 -8.05 -3.60 -1.15
C PHE A 44 -8.31 -3.49 0.35
N LEU A 45 -9.22 -2.61 0.74
CA LEU A 45 -9.61 -2.42 2.14
C LEU A 45 -10.04 -3.74 2.82
N LYS A 46 -10.64 -4.69 2.08
CA LYS A 46 -11.03 -5.99 2.62
C LYS A 46 -9.85 -6.87 3.06
N ILE A 47 -8.63 -6.55 2.58
CA ILE A 47 -7.40 -7.26 2.95
C ILE A 47 -6.76 -6.59 4.17
N ASP A 48 -6.74 -5.26 4.22
CA ASP A 48 -6.18 -4.50 5.35
C ASP A 48 -7.15 -4.37 6.54
N ARG A 49 -8.44 -4.63 6.31
CA ARG A 49 -9.55 -4.63 7.29
C ARG A 49 -10.35 -5.92 7.13
N GLU A 50 -9.64 -7.02 7.25
CA GLU A 50 -10.13 -8.38 7.04
C GLU A 50 -11.26 -8.78 7.99
N GLU A 51 -11.33 -8.15 9.17
CA GLU A 51 -12.42 -8.34 10.13
C GLU A 51 -13.80 -7.87 9.62
N THR A 52 -13.83 -7.11 8.52
CA THR A 52 -15.09 -6.70 7.85
C THR A 52 -15.90 -7.88 7.33
N GLY A 53 -15.27 -9.03 7.10
CA GLY A 53 -15.93 -10.27 6.70
C GLY A 53 -16.56 -11.05 7.83
N TYR A 54 -16.50 -10.56 9.07
CA TYR A 54 -17.01 -11.26 10.25
C TYR A 54 -17.99 -10.39 11.04
N PRO A 55 -18.94 -11.02 11.79
CA PRO A 55 -19.79 -10.31 12.73
C PRO A 55 -18.99 -9.52 13.76
N LEU A 56 -19.55 -8.43 14.27
CA LEU A 56 -18.89 -7.57 15.28
C LEU A 56 -18.50 -8.30 16.59
N SER A 57 -19.09 -9.48 16.83
CA SER A 57 -18.76 -10.32 17.99
C SER A 57 -17.43 -11.07 17.84
N VAL A 58 -16.87 -11.14 16.64
CA VAL A 58 -15.56 -11.75 16.40
C VAL A 58 -14.49 -10.71 16.74
N ASP A 59 -13.49 -11.11 17.52
CA ASP A 59 -12.33 -10.29 17.82
C ASP A 59 -11.55 -10.00 16.51
N MET A 60 -11.22 -8.75 16.29
CA MET A 60 -10.44 -8.34 15.12
C MET A 60 -9.01 -8.90 15.12
N TYR A 61 -8.53 -9.37 16.27
CA TYR A 61 -7.20 -9.97 16.45
C TYR A 61 -7.25 -11.51 16.51
N ASP A 62 -8.37 -12.13 16.15
CA ASP A 62 -8.48 -13.59 16.05
C ASP A 62 -7.68 -14.09 14.83
N ASP A 63 -6.93 -15.18 14.97
CA ASP A 63 -6.07 -15.74 13.91
C ASP A 63 -6.83 -15.97 12.58
N ARG A 64 -8.10 -16.39 12.65
CA ARG A 64 -8.96 -16.57 11.47
C ARG A 64 -9.15 -15.31 10.65
N VAL A 65 -9.05 -14.15 11.29
CA VAL A 65 -9.19 -12.85 10.63
C VAL A 65 -7.97 -12.62 9.73
N TYR A 66 -6.77 -12.86 10.25
CA TYR A 66 -5.53 -12.75 9.47
C TYR A 66 -5.41 -13.82 8.37
N GLU A 67 -5.84 -15.06 8.65
CA GLU A 67 -5.91 -16.12 7.62
C GLU A 67 -6.81 -15.69 6.44
N ARG A 68 -7.92 -15.01 6.72
CA ARG A 68 -8.77 -14.43 5.70
C ARG A 68 -8.05 -13.38 4.85
N ALA A 69 -7.23 -12.50 5.43
CA ALA A 69 -6.43 -11.53 4.67
C ALA A 69 -5.50 -12.23 3.68
N HIS A 70 -4.81 -13.27 4.15
CA HIS A 70 -3.98 -14.13 3.30
C HIS A 70 -4.77 -14.69 2.12
N ASP A 71 -5.89 -15.35 2.39
CA ASP A 71 -6.69 -16.01 1.36
C ASP A 71 -7.26 -15.02 0.35
N LEU A 72 -7.68 -13.83 0.81
CA LEU A 72 -8.14 -12.77 -0.07
C LEU A 72 -7.03 -12.23 -0.97
N LEU A 73 -5.85 -11.96 -0.41
CA LEU A 73 -4.71 -11.45 -1.17
C LEU A 73 -4.28 -12.43 -2.25
N TRP A 74 -4.04 -13.69 -1.86
CA TRP A 74 -3.55 -14.70 -2.80
C TRP A 74 -4.62 -15.17 -3.78
N GLY A 75 -5.90 -15.18 -3.37
CA GLY A 75 -7.02 -15.41 -4.29
C GLY A 75 -7.09 -14.34 -5.38
N MET A 76 -6.83 -13.07 -5.06
CA MET A 76 -6.75 -11.99 -6.06
C MET A 76 -5.53 -12.11 -6.99
N VAL A 77 -4.45 -12.76 -6.55
CA VAL A 77 -3.32 -13.11 -7.42
C VAL A 77 -3.68 -14.27 -8.35
N GLU A 78 -4.36 -15.29 -7.83
CA GLU A 78 -4.76 -16.48 -8.60
C GLU A 78 -5.82 -16.16 -9.67
N ASP A 79 -6.77 -15.28 -9.38
CA ASP A 79 -7.82 -14.86 -10.32
C ASP A 79 -7.36 -13.78 -11.32
N GLY A 80 -6.11 -13.31 -11.21
CA GLY A 80 -5.52 -12.30 -12.09
C GLY A 80 -5.96 -10.85 -11.79
N SER A 81 -6.64 -10.60 -10.66
CA SER A 81 -6.94 -9.25 -10.18
C SER A 81 -5.67 -8.51 -9.78
N PHE A 82 -4.71 -9.26 -9.22
CA PHE A 82 -3.33 -8.81 -9.06
C PHE A 82 -2.39 -9.55 -10.01
N ILE A 83 -1.40 -8.84 -10.50
CA ILE A 83 -0.30 -9.38 -11.29
C ILE A 83 1.00 -9.21 -10.53
N ARG A 84 1.92 -10.16 -10.73
CA ARG A 84 3.27 -10.08 -10.17
C ARG A 84 4.23 -9.62 -11.24
N ASP A 85 4.99 -8.58 -10.97
CA ASP A 85 6.03 -8.11 -11.88
C ASP A 85 7.13 -9.15 -12.04
N GLN A 86 7.66 -9.25 -13.26
CA GLN A 86 8.72 -10.21 -13.62
C GLN A 86 10.13 -9.66 -13.39
N LYS A 87 10.24 -8.36 -13.11
CA LYS A 87 11.51 -7.65 -12.90
C LYS A 87 11.39 -6.73 -11.69
N SER A 88 12.50 -6.57 -10.98
CA SER A 88 12.58 -5.58 -9.90
C SER A 88 12.62 -4.18 -10.48
N CYS A 89 11.71 -3.32 -10.04
CA CYS A 89 11.56 -1.94 -10.47
C CYS A 89 11.47 -0.99 -9.28
N TYR A 90 11.79 0.28 -9.51
CA TYR A 90 11.29 1.40 -8.73
C TYR A 90 10.00 1.88 -9.35
N TYR A 91 9.07 2.38 -8.55
CA TYR A 91 7.82 2.94 -9.05
C TYR A 91 7.76 4.41 -8.68
N ILE A 92 7.37 5.24 -9.64
CA ILE A 92 7.11 6.66 -9.38
C ILE A 92 5.62 6.79 -9.11
N TYR A 93 5.26 7.19 -7.91
CA TYR A 93 3.87 7.38 -7.51
C TYR A 93 3.57 8.86 -7.31
N GLU A 94 2.62 9.35 -8.07
CA GLU A 94 2.19 10.74 -8.03
C GLU A 94 0.73 10.86 -7.60
N LEU A 95 0.51 11.71 -6.62
CA LEU A 95 -0.83 12.08 -6.14
C LEU A 95 -1.09 13.56 -6.46
N THR A 96 -2.26 13.86 -7.02
CA THR A 96 -2.71 15.24 -7.24
C THR A 96 -3.99 15.49 -6.46
N MET A 97 -3.93 16.39 -5.48
CA MET A 97 -5.05 16.78 -4.64
C MET A 97 -5.16 18.32 -4.62
N ASN A 98 -6.33 18.86 -4.98
CA ASN A 98 -6.60 20.31 -5.00
C ASN A 98 -5.54 21.13 -5.79
N GLY A 99 -5.08 20.57 -6.92
CA GLY A 99 -4.05 21.17 -7.77
C GLY A 99 -2.62 21.04 -7.26
N ARG A 100 -2.41 20.50 -6.06
CA ARG A 100 -1.08 20.19 -5.51
C ARG A 100 -0.65 18.78 -5.91
N VAL A 101 0.52 18.70 -6.52
CA VAL A 101 1.15 17.43 -6.92
C VAL A 101 2.17 17.01 -5.89
N GLN A 102 2.11 15.76 -5.44
CA GLN A 102 3.12 15.11 -4.61
C GLN A 102 3.62 13.88 -5.36
N THR A 103 4.93 13.81 -5.56
CA THR A 103 5.58 12.67 -6.23
C THR A 103 6.50 11.96 -5.27
N GLY A 104 6.39 10.64 -5.19
CA GLY A 104 7.23 9.75 -4.38
C GLY A 104 7.86 8.64 -5.21
N ILE A 105 8.85 8.00 -4.64
CA ILE A 105 9.49 6.79 -5.18
C ILE A 105 9.13 5.64 -4.27
N THR A 106 8.49 4.61 -4.81
CA THR A 106 8.21 3.37 -4.08
C THR A 106 9.35 2.39 -4.29
N ALA A 107 9.93 1.91 -3.20
CA ALA A 107 11.09 1.04 -3.17
C ALA A 107 11.19 0.28 -1.84
N CYS A 108 12.10 -0.68 -1.73
CA CYS A 108 12.46 -1.27 -0.45
C CYS A 108 13.56 -0.44 0.22
N ALA A 109 13.36 -0.08 1.48
CA ALA A 109 14.37 0.58 2.30
C ALA A 109 15.09 -0.45 3.21
N SER A 110 16.39 -0.25 3.44
CA SER A 110 17.18 -1.12 4.32
C SER A 110 16.70 -1.03 5.77
N ILE A 111 16.41 -2.19 6.37
CA ILE A 111 16.10 -2.32 7.80
C ILE A 111 17.33 -1.91 8.65
N ASP A 112 18.54 -2.22 8.21
CA ASP A 112 19.75 -1.82 8.93
C ASP A 112 19.89 -0.30 9.01
N ASP A 113 19.52 0.42 7.96
CA ASP A 113 19.52 1.89 7.96
C ASP A 113 18.50 2.46 8.96
N TYR A 114 17.38 1.77 9.16
CA TYR A 114 16.43 2.13 10.20
C TYR A 114 16.98 1.85 11.60
N LEU A 115 17.58 0.69 11.84
CA LEU A 115 18.17 0.30 13.11
C LEU A 115 19.36 1.18 13.50
N ASN A 116 20.21 1.52 12.52
CA ASN A 116 21.38 2.36 12.71
C ASN A 116 21.07 3.87 12.71
N GLY A 117 19.80 4.26 12.56
CA GLY A 117 19.33 5.64 12.63
C GLY A 117 19.74 6.50 11.42
N VAL A 118 20.10 5.90 10.29
CA VAL A 118 20.23 6.59 8.99
C VAL A 118 18.84 7.05 8.55
N ILE A 119 17.84 6.15 8.62
CA ILE A 119 16.43 6.50 8.51
C ILE A 119 15.93 6.90 9.89
N LYS A 120 15.42 8.13 10.01
CA LYS A 120 14.94 8.68 11.28
C LYS A 120 13.48 8.29 11.53
N LYS A 121 13.19 7.85 12.76
CA LYS A 121 11.82 7.66 13.20
C LYS A 121 11.11 9.02 13.28
N HIS A 122 9.87 9.07 12.83
CA HIS A 122 8.99 10.22 13.02
C HIS A 122 8.36 10.19 14.41
N GLU A 123 7.84 9.02 14.80
CA GLU A 123 7.15 8.79 16.08
C GLU A 123 7.36 7.34 16.54
N ASN A 124 6.92 7.04 17.76
CA ASN A 124 6.88 5.68 18.26
C ASN A 124 5.49 5.09 18.00
N THR A 125 5.44 4.00 17.26
CA THR A 125 4.22 3.23 17.07
C THR A 125 3.77 2.61 18.39
N ARG A 126 2.47 2.57 18.65
CA ARG A 126 1.90 1.87 19.81
C ARG A 126 2.17 0.37 19.66
N ALA A 127 2.67 -0.27 20.75
CA ALA A 127 3.09 -1.68 20.71
C ALA A 127 2.00 -2.65 20.22
N GLU A 128 0.73 -2.40 20.59
CA GLU A 128 -0.41 -3.20 20.12
C GLU A 128 -0.64 -3.10 18.60
N LYS A 129 -0.42 -1.90 18.03
CA LYS A 129 -0.55 -1.69 16.59
C LYS A 129 0.63 -2.26 15.81
N GLU A 130 1.82 -2.19 16.40
CA GLU A 130 3.02 -2.81 15.84
C GLU A 130 2.85 -4.33 15.79
N ALA A 131 2.41 -4.97 16.89
CA ALA A 131 2.16 -6.40 16.95
C ALA A 131 1.10 -6.86 15.92
N ASP A 132 0.00 -6.10 15.80
CA ASP A 132 -1.04 -6.32 14.81
C ASP A 132 -0.48 -6.33 13.38
N ARG A 133 0.29 -5.31 13.01
CA ARG A 133 0.85 -5.22 11.64
C ARG A 133 1.94 -6.25 11.37
N ILE A 134 2.76 -6.60 12.38
CA ILE A 134 3.72 -7.71 12.25
C ILE A 134 2.98 -9.02 11.96
N HIS A 135 1.94 -9.33 12.74
CA HIS A 135 1.16 -10.56 12.55
C HIS A 135 0.48 -10.61 11.17
N HIS A 136 -0.12 -9.49 10.75
CA HIS A 136 -0.73 -9.38 9.43
C HIS A 136 0.29 -9.65 8.30
N VAL A 137 1.47 -9.03 8.35
CA VAL A 137 2.53 -9.23 7.35
C VAL A 137 3.02 -10.68 7.35
N ASP A 138 3.21 -11.27 8.53
CA ASP A 138 3.67 -12.67 8.68
C ASP A 138 2.66 -13.64 8.07
N VAL A 139 1.38 -13.52 8.40
CA VAL A 139 0.34 -14.40 7.89
C VAL A 139 0.12 -14.19 6.39
N CYS A 140 0.04 -12.95 5.93
CA CYS A 140 -0.11 -12.64 4.49
C CYS A 140 1.12 -13.03 3.67
N ASN A 141 2.28 -13.21 4.31
CA ASN A 141 3.57 -13.39 3.65
C ASN A 141 3.83 -12.29 2.58
N ALA A 142 3.38 -11.07 2.87
CA ALA A 142 3.46 -9.92 2.00
C ALA A 142 3.39 -8.61 2.79
N GLN A 143 4.09 -7.58 2.32
CA GLN A 143 3.96 -6.23 2.83
C GLN A 143 2.80 -5.55 2.11
N THR A 144 1.67 -5.37 2.79
CA THR A 144 0.43 -4.80 2.22
C THR A 144 0.36 -3.29 2.34
N GLY A 145 0.99 -2.70 3.37
CA GLY A 145 0.96 -1.28 3.65
C GLY A 145 2.34 -0.61 3.50
N PRO A 146 2.59 0.20 2.45
CA PRO A 146 3.82 0.95 2.34
C PRO A 146 3.93 2.02 3.42
N ILE A 147 5.15 2.24 3.92
CA ILE A 147 5.45 3.34 4.86
C ILE A 147 5.84 4.60 4.08
N PHE A 148 5.57 5.76 4.67
CA PHE A 148 5.96 7.05 4.10
C PHE A 148 7.29 7.52 4.70
N LEU A 149 8.28 7.76 3.84
CA LEU A 149 9.56 8.32 4.20
C LEU A 149 9.79 9.65 3.47
N ALA A 150 10.23 10.67 4.18
CA ALA A 150 10.64 11.93 3.58
C ALA A 150 12.16 11.96 3.39
N TYR A 151 12.61 12.49 2.26
CA TYR A 151 14.02 12.71 1.97
C TYR A 151 14.28 14.14 1.51
N ARG A 152 15.53 14.59 1.64
CA ARG A 152 15.93 15.89 1.13
C ARG A 152 15.99 15.86 -0.39
N SER A 153 15.45 16.89 -1.02
CA SER A 153 15.50 17.03 -2.48
C SER A 153 16.93 16.89 -3.00
N ASP A 154 17.08 16.09 -4.06
CA ASP A 154 18.33 15.85 -4.76
C ASP A 154 18.13 16.10 -6.27
N PRO A 155 18.96 16.95 -6.91
CA PRO A 155 18.76 17.28 -8.33
C PRO A 155 18.89 16.09 -9.28
N VAL A 156 19.73 15.11 -8.95
CA VAL A 156 19.92 13.91 -9.78
C VAL A 156 18.67 13.05 -9.72
N ILE A 157 18.15 12.80 -8.51
CA ILE A 157 16.91 12.04 -8.30
C ILE A 157 15.74 12.75 -8.99
N ASN A 158 15.63 14.06 -8.80
CA ASN A 158 14.56 14.84 -9.41
C ASN A 158 14.62 14.80 -10.94
N GLY A 159 15.82 14.84 -11.53
CA GLY A 159 16.02 14.71 -12.98
C GLY A 159 15.56 13.35 -13.52
N ILE A 160 15.92 12.27 -12.83
CA ILE A 160 15.50 10.91 -13.20
C ILE A 160 13.98 10.78 -13.11
N VAL A 161 13.38 11.23 -12.00
CA VAL A 161 11.93 11.21 -11.80
C VAL A 161 11.21 12.01 -12.89
N ALA A 162 11.69 13.20 -13.23
CA ALA A 162 11.12 14.02 -14.29
C ALA A 162 11.14 13.31 -15.64
N GLN A 163 12.26 12.70 -16.00
CA GLN A 163 12.43 11.94 -17.25
C GLN A 163 11.48 10.73 -17.31
N VAL A 164 11.37 9.96 -16.22
CA VAL A 164 10.45 8.80 -16.18
C VAL A 164 9.00 9.23 -16.33
N LYS A 165 8.61 10.35 -15.76
CA LYS A 165 7.24 10.90 -15.85
C LYS A 165 6.83 11.37 -17.25
N GLU A 166 7.77 11.52 -18.19
CA GLU A 166 7.46 11.80 -19.61
C GLU A 166 6.85 10.59 -20.32
N GLY A 167 7.06 9.38 -19.77
CA GLY A 167 6.50 8.13 -20.30
C GLY A 167 5.00 7.96 -20.00
N GLU A 168 4.40 6.97 -20.68
CA GLU A 168 3.03 6.58 -20.36
C GLU A 168 2.98 5.94 -18.97
N PRO A 169 2.03 6.35 -18.11
CA PRO A 169 1.86 5.77 -16.80
C PRO A 169 1.27 4.36 -16.90
N GLU A 170 1.64 3.51 -15.97
CA GLU A 170 1.01 2.20 -15.78
C GLU A 170 -0.42 2.36 -15.29
N TYR A 171 -0.65 3.30 -14.37
CA TYR A 171 -1.97 3.68 -13.87
C TYR A 171 -2.15 5.20 -13.92
N ASP A 172 -3.34 5.64 -14.31
CA ASP A 172 -3.77 7.03 -14.24
C ASP A 172 -5.30 7.06 -14.07
N PHE A 173 -5.75 7.36 -12.85
CA PHE A 173 -7.17 7.42 -12.52
C PHE A 173 -7.45 8.43 -11.40
N ILE A 174 -8.71 8.79 -11.23
CA ILE A 174 -9.19 9.64 -10.14
C ILE A 174 -10.05 8.78 -9.23
N SER A 175 -9.71 8.75 -7.92
CA SER A 175 -10.50 8.09 -6.88
C SER A 175 -11.75 8.89 -6.52
N GLU A 176 -12.69 8.27 -5.79
CA GLU A 176 -13.98 8.89 -5.43
C GLU A 176 -13.84 10.19 -4.63
N ASP A 177 -12.76 10.31 -3.84
CA ASP A 177 -12.41 11.52 -3.08
C ASP A 177 -11.79 12.64 -3.93
N GLY A 178 -11.70 12.44 -5.26
CA GLY A 178 -11.20 13.43 -6.22
C GLY A 178 -9.67 13.51 -6.31
N ILE A 179 -8.94 12.59 -5.71
CA ILE A 179 -7.47 12.51 -5.81
C ILE A 179 -7.11 11.78 -7.10
N ARG A 180 -6.22 12.37 -7.91
CA ARG A 180 -5.65 11.70 -9.08
C ARG A 180 -4.44 10.89 -8.65
N HIS A 181 -4.43 9.64 -9.05
CA HIS A 181 -3.34 8.68 -8.86
C HIS A 181 -2.67 8.40 -10.19
N ARG A 182 -1.35 8.56 -10.24
CA ARG A 182 -0.54 8.24 -11.42
C ARG A 182 0.69 7.45 -10.99
N VAL A 183 0.91 6.30 -11.62
CA VAL A 183 2.06 5.42 -11.33
C VAL A 183 2.82 5.09 -12.60
#